data_081db2f888150bef7a32391ec6a6d850
#
_entry.id   081db2f888150bef7a32391ec6a6d850
#
_cell.length_a   1.000
_cell.length_b   1.000
_cell.length_c   1.000
_cell.angle_alpha   90.00
_cell.angle_beta   90.00
_cell.angle_gamma   90.00
#
_symmetry.space_group_name_H-M   'P 1'
#
loop_
_entity.id
_entity.type
_entity.pdbx_description
1 polymer ?
#
loop_
_entity_poly.entity_id
_entity_poly.type
_entity_poly.pdbx_seq_one_letter_code
_entity_poly.pdbx_strand_id
1 'polypeptide(L)'
;DFSSQNQLGEHVIIYSDGGSRGNPGPSASGFVVMNAKEEVVHQGGAYLGITTNNQAEYHGVRLGLEKALEMGAKTVDFRMDSLLVVNQLTGVYKIKNHELGPINERIKELAQQFEKVTYTHVRREFNQLADGMVNKILNAHEEQTRV
;
A
#
# COMPACT_ATOMS: atom_id res chain seq x y z
N ASP A 1 13.33 20.98 -12.10
CA ASP A 1 14.43 20.38 -12.85
C ASP A 1 14.00 19.03 -13.44
N PHE A 2 14.16 18.89 -14.73
CA PHE A 2 13.75 17.72 -15.47
C PHE A 2 14.42 16.44 -15.00
N SER A 3 15.71 16.48 -14.71
CA SER A 3 16.42 15.28 -14.30
C SER A 3 15.95 14.79 -12.94
N SER A 4 15.60 15.68 -12.03
CA SER A 4 15.04 15.29 -10.73
C SER A 4 13.69 14.64 -10.91
N GLN A 5 12.82 15.21 -11.75
CA GLN A 5 11.50 14.65 -12.01
C GLN A 5 11.59 13.30 -12.69
N ASN A 6 12.50 13.14 -13.65
CA ASN A 6 12.69 11.86 -14.31
C ASN A 6 13.20 10.80 -13.37
N GLN A 7 14.13 11.16 -12.47
CA GLN A 7 14.64 10.24 -11.45
C GLN A 7 13.55 9.81 -10.48
N LEU A 8 12.68 10.75 -10.08
CA LEU A 8 11.58 10.45 -9.19
C LEU A 8 10.55 9.56 -9.88
N GLY A 9 10.34 9.75 -11.21
CA GLY A 9 9.32 9.04 -11.95
C GLY A 9 9.72 7.66 -12.46
N GLU A 10 11.00 7.33 -12.52
CA GLU A 10 11.42 6.07 -13.14
C GLU A 10 11.29 4.88 -12.20
N HIS A 11 11.89 4.96 -11.04
CA HIS A 11 11.84 3.87 -10.06
C HIS A 11 11.41 4.41 -8.71
N VAL A 12 10.42 3.76 -8.13
CA VAL A 12 9.97 4.10 -6.78
C VAL A 12 9.96 2.86 -5.90
N ILE A 13 10.15 3.10 -4.61
CA ILE A 13 10.02 2.10 -3.56
C ILE A 13 8.80 2.51 -2.75
N ILE A 14 7.86 1.59 -2.55
CA ILE A 14 6.65 1.87 -1.80
C ILE A 14 6.56 0.93 -0.61
N TYR A 15 6.35 1.52 0.57
CA TYR A 15 6.00 0.77 1.77
C TYR A 15 4.53 0.96 2.02
N SER A 16 3.79 -0.09 2.29
CA SER A 16 2.37 0.00 2.60
C SER A 16 2.01 -0.83 3.81
N ASP A 17 0.90 -0.46 4.43
CA ASP A 17 0.34 -1.17 5.57
C ASP A 17 -1.17 -1.00 5.55
N GLY A 18 -1.86 -1.89 6.22
CA GLY A 18 -3.30 -1.81 6.42
C GLY A 18 -3.65 -2.39 7.77
N GLY A 19 -4.66 -1.84 8.40
CA GLY A 19 -5.07 -2.32 9.69
C GLY A 19 -6.52 -2.05 10.00
N SER A 20 -7.06 -2.86 10.89
CA SER A 20 -8.43 -2.77 11.35
C SER A 20 -8.44 -2.77 12.86
N ARG A 21 -9.17 -1.84 13.46
CA ARG A 21 -9.39 -1.82 14.91
C ARG A 21 -10.63 -2.64 15.24
N GLY A 22 -10.39 -3.93 15.57
CA GLY A 22 -11.39 -4.97 15.52
C GLY A 22 -11.39 -5.58 14.12
N ASN A 23 -11.39 -6.86 13.98
CA ASN A 23 -11.25 -7.53 12.67
C ASN A 23 -12.48 -8.42 12.41
N PRO A 24 -13.55 -7.92 11.74
CA PRO A 24 -13.64 -6.62 11.06
C PRO A 24 -13.85 -5.44 12.02
N GLY A 25 -13.59 -4.25 11.51
CA GLY A 25 -13.76 -3.02 12.27
C GLY A 25 -13.30 -1.82 11.45
N PRO A 26 -13.27 -0.63 12.07
CA PRO A 26 -12.75 0.58 11.38
C PRO A 26 -11.34 0.32 10.88
N SER A 27 -11.14 0.56 9.61
CA SER A 27 -9.92 0.17 8.90
C SER A 27 -9.32 1.33 8.12
N ALA A 28 -8.02 1.27 7.91
CA ALA A 28 -7.31 2.25 7.11
C ALA A 28 -6.12 1.59 6.41
N SER A 29 -5.73 2.18 5.30
CA SER A 29 -4.50 1.83 4.59
C SER A 29 -3.57 3.01 4.59
N GLY A 30 -2.27 2.78 4.63
CA GLY A 30 -1.27 3.81 4.56
C GLY A 30 -0.13 3.38 3.65
N PHE A 31 0.51 4.34 3.01
CA PHE A 31 1.65 4.06 2.15
C PHE A 31 2.62 5.23 2.13
N VAL A 32 3.87 4.91 1.82
CA VAL A 32 4.96 5.88 1.71
C VAL A 32 5.69 5.57 0.42
N VAL A 33 5.88 6.60 -0.41
CA VAL A 33 6.62 6.46 -1.67
C VAL A 33 8.00 7.07 -1.49
N MET A 34 9.02 6.30 -1.86
CA MET A 34 10.41 6.74 -1.82
C MET A 34 11.00 6.71 -3.22
N ASN A 35 11.97 7.59 -3.47
CA ASN A 35 12.74 7.53 -4.71
C ASN A 35 13.82 6.44 -4.61
N ALA A 36 14.62 6.28 -5.67
CA ALA A 36 15.67 5.26 -5.71
C ALA A 36 16.75 5.47 -4.65
N LYS A 37 16.87 6.67 -4.10
CA LYS A 37 17.80 6.98 -3.02
C LYS A 37 17.18 6.77 -1.64
N GLU A 38 15.97 6.21 -1.58
CA GLU A 38 15.24 5.96 -0.35
C GLU A 38 14.86 7.22 0.41
N GLU A 39 14.66 8.31 -0.32
CA GLU A 39 14.11 9.55 0.23
C GLU A 39 12.61 9.55 0.07
N VAL A 40 11.88 9.92 1.12
CA VAL A 40 10.41 9.99 1.08
C VAL A 40 9.98 11.13 0.17
N VAL A 41 9.22 10.82 -0.86
CA VAL A 41 8.71 11.81 -1.81
C VAL A 41 7.19 11.98 -1.72
N HIS A 42 6.48 11.05 -1.09
CA HIS A 42 5.04 11.16 -0.89
C HIS A 42 4.60 10.22 0.23
N GLN A 43 3.58 10.63 0.96
CA GLN A 43 2.92 9.79 1.96
C GLN A 43 1.42 9.96 1.78
N GLY A 44 0.69 8.86 1.94
CA GLY A 44 -0.75 8.90 1.78
C GLY A 44 -1.44 7.75 2.47
N GLY A 45 -2.76 7.72 2.32
CA GLY A 45 -3.57 6.68 2.87
C GLY A 45 -5.04 7.05 2.79
N ALA A 46 -5.89 6.16 3.30
CA ALA A 46 -7.32 6.36 3.28
C ALA A 46 -7.99 5.61 4.41
N TYR A 47 -9.05 6.20 4.93
CA TYR A 47 -9.98 5.49 5.81
C TYR A 47 -10.93 4.65 4.94
N LEU A 48 -11.11 3.39 5.32
CA LEU A 48 -11.83 2.41 4.48
C LEU A 48 -13.21 2.04 4.99
N GLY A 49 -13.62 2.56 6.16
CA GLY A 49 -14.84 2.09 6.80
C GLY A 49 -14.62 0.77 7.51
N ILE A 50 -15.68 -0.01 7.65
CA ILE A 50 -15.63 -1.29 8.36
C ILE A 50 -15.19 -2.38 7.39
N THR A 51 -14.02 -2.94 7.60
CA THR A 51 -13.50 -4.02 6.78
C THR A 51 -12.49 -4.87 7.58
N THR A 52 -11.80 -5.77 6.93
CA THR A 52 -10.84 -6.67 7.58
C THR A 52 -9.41 -6.18 7.42
N ASN A 53 -8.50 -6.70 8.25
CA ASN A 53 -7.08 -6.44 8.11
C ASN A 53 -6.58 -6.75 6.70
N ASN A 54 -6.95 -7.92 6.15
CA ASN A 54 -6.48 -8.31 4.83
C ASN A 54 -6.98 -7.39 3.73
N GLN A 55 -8.24 -6.97 3.80
CA GLN A 55 -8.77 -5.99 2.84
C GLN A 55 -8.03 -4.66 2.94
N ALA A 56 -7.74 -4.21 4.15
CA ALA A 56 -6.99 -2.96 4.35
C ALA A 56 -5.57 -3.07 3.77
N GLU A 57 -4.92 -4.21 3.92
CA GLU A 57 -3.60 -4.46 3.34
C GLU A 57 -3.63 -4.39 1.81
N TYR A 58 -4.63 -5.04 1.19
CA TYR A 58 -4.80 -5.03 -0.26
C TYR A 58 -5.07 -3.62 -0.78
N HIS A 59 -5.90 -2.84 -0.08
CA HIS A 59 -6.16 -1.45 -0.47
C HIS A 59 -4.92 -0.59 -0.34
N GLY A 60 -4.03 -0.89 0.60
CA GLY A 60 -2.75 -0.20 0.69
C GLY A 60 -1.90 -0.39 -0.56
N VAL A 61 -1.87 -1.61 -1.10
CA VAL A 61 -1.18 -1.89 -2.36
C VAL A 61 -1.85 -1.13 -3.52
N ARG A 62 -3.17 -1.19 -3.59
CA ARG A 62 -3.92 -0.48 -4.63
C ARG A 62 -3.63 1.01 -4.62
N LEU A 63 -3.73 1.64 -3.44
CA LEU A 63 -3.49 3.09 -3.30
C LEU A 63 -2.06 3.46 -3.67
N GLY A 64 -1.09 2.65 -3.24
CA GLY A 64 0.31 2.89 -3.56
C GLY A 64 0.59 2.80 -5.06
N LEU A 65 0.03 1.80 -5.73
CA LEU A 65 0.19 1.65 -7.17
C LEU A 65 -0.49 2.77 -7.94
N GLU A 66 -1.68 3.20 -7.50
CA GLU A 66 -2.37 4.34 -8.11
C GLU A 66 -1.51 5.61 -8.03
N LYS A 67 -0.91 5.84 -6.88
CA LYS A 67 -0.04 7.02 -6.71
C LYS A 67 1.22 6.90 -7.57
N ALA A 68 1.85 5.73 -7.62
CA ALA A 68 3.03 5.53 -8.45
C ALA A 68 2.73 5.77 -9.93
N LEU A 69 1.57 5.32 -10.38
CA LEU A 69 1.14 5.53 -11.77
C LEU A 69 0.94 7.02 -12.04
N GLU A 70 0.28 7.73 -11.13
CA GLU A 70 0.08 9.17 -11.21
C GLU A 70 1.42 9.92 -11.27
N MET A 71 2.42 9.45 -10.53
CA MET A 71 3.75 10.05 -10.50
C MET A 71 4.59 9.71 -11.74
N GLY A 72 4.11 8.82 -12.59
CA GLY A 72 4.82 8.43 -13.81
C GLY A 72 5.91 7.40 -13.60
N ALA A 73 5.87 6.65 -12.50
CA ALA A 73 6.86 5.60 -12.24
C ALA A 73 6.76 4.50 -13.28
N LYS A 74 7.90 3.96 -13.68
CA LYS A 74 7.97 2.84 -14.61
C LYS A 74 8.16 1.51 -13.91
N THR A 75 8.90 1.50 -12.81
CA THR A 75 9.14 0.31 -12.00
C THR A 75 8.85 0.60 -10.54
N VAL A 76 8.33 -0.40 -9.83
CA VAL A 76 7.94 -0.27 -8.43
C VAL A 76 8.48 -1.45 -7.64
N ASP A 77 9.19 -1.13 -6.57
CA ASP A 77 9.60 -2.10 -5.55
C ASP A 77 8.65 -1.92 -4.37
N PHE A 78 7.65 -2.80 -4.27
CA PHE A 78 6.60 -2.70 -3.26
C PHE A 78 6.97 -3.56 -2.05
N ARG A 79 6.98 -2.95 -0.87
CA ARG A 79 7.37 -3.60 0.38
C ARG A 79 6.26 -3.55 1.40
N MET A 80 6.03 -4.67 2.07
CA MET A 80 4.99 -4.77 3.09
C MET A 80 5.36 -5.82 4.12
N ASP A 81 4.75 -5.74 5.30
CA ASP A 81 5.08 -6.66 6.39
C ASP A 81 4.11 -7.84 6.52
N SER A 82 3.16 -7.98 5.62
CA SER A 82 2.28 -9.15 5.59
C SER A 82 2.82 -10.18 4.61
N LEU A 83 3.41 -11.24 5.12
CA LEU A 83 3.91 -12.33 4.29
C LEU A 83 2.76 -13.00 3.52
N LEU A 84 1.59 -13.12 4.14
CA LEU A 84 0.42 -13.69 3.49
C LEU A 84 0.07 -12.90 2.21
N VAL A 85 -0.02 -11.59 2.32
CA VAL A 85 -0.37 -10.73 1.18
C VAL A 85 0.71 -10.80 0.11
N VAL A 86 1.99 -10.74 0.49
CA VAL A 86 3.09 -10.88 -0.47
C VAL A 86 2.97 -12.20 -1.22
N ASN A 87 2.73 -13.29 -0.51
CA ASN A 87 2.63 -14.61 -1.14
C ASN A 87 1.40 -14.73 -2.04
N GLN A 88 0.31 -14.06 -1.71
CA GLN A 88 -0.88 -14.03 -2.55
C GLN A 88 -0.64 -13.19 -3.82
N LEU A 89 -0.01 -12.04 -3.68
CA LEU A 89 0.26 -11.15 -4.83
C LEU A 89 1.30 -11.74 -5.79
N THR A 90 2.24 -12.53 -5.27
CA THR A 90 3.26 -13.17 -6.11
C THR A 90 2.82 -14.54 -6.65
N GLY A 91 1.64 -14.99 -6.29
CA GLY A 91 1.10 -16.26 -6.79
C GLY A 91 1.55 -17.51 -6.02
N VAL A 92 2.30 -17.35 -4.94
CA VAL A 92 2.74 -18.48 -4.10
C VAL A 92 1.53 -19.11 -3.40
N TYR A 93 0.61 -18.27 -2.92
CA TYR A 93 -0.64 -18.72 -2.31
C TYR A 93 -1.82 -18.29 -3.16
N LYS A 94 -2.85 -19.13 -3.23
CA LYS A 94 -4.11 -18.78 -3.89
C LYS A 94 -4.93 -17.87 -2.99
N ILE A 95 -5.67 -16.96 -3.63
CA ILE A 95 -6.62 -16.10 -2.92
C ILE A 95 -7.95 -16.83 -2.89
N LYS A 96 -8.37 -17.24 -1.70
CA LYS A 96 -9.61 -17.99 -1.49
C LYS A 96 -10.77 -17.12 -1.04
N ASN A 97 -10.48 -15.95 -0.50
CA ASN A 97 -11.49 -15.05 0.01
C ASN A 97 -12.09 -14.25 -1.13
N HIS A 98 -13.40 -14.41 -1.34
CA HIS A 98 -14.13 -13.72 -2.41
C HIS A 98 -14.07 -12.19 -2.29
N GLU A 99 -13.97 -11.68 -1.07
CA GLU A 99 -13.93 -10.23 -0.84
C GLU A 99 -12.64 -9.60 -1.37
N LEU A 100 -11.56 -10.39 -1.48
CA LEU A 100 -10.29 -9.91 -2.00
C LEU A 100 -10.21 -9.95 -3.53
N GLY A 101 -11.11 -10.69 -4.16
CA GLY A 101 -11.10 -10.88 -5.62
C GLY A 101 -11.11 -9.58 -6.41
N PRO A 102 -12.11 -8.71 -6.21
CA PRO A 102 -12.18 -7.45 -6.94
C PRO A 102 -10.98 -6.54 -6.70
N ILE A 103 -10.50 -6.47 -5.46
CA ILE A 103 -9.34 -5.64 -5.13
C ILE A 103 -8.09 -6.19 -5.82
N ASN A 104 -7.92 -7.50 -5.79
CA ASN A 104 -6.79 -8.16 -6.45
C ASN A 104 -6.80 -7.95 -7.97
N GLU A 105 -7.98 -8.01 -8.59
CA GLU A 105 -8.11 -7.73 -10.03
C GLU A 105 -7.70 -6.30 -10.35
N ARG A 106 -8.09 -5.35 -9.51
CA ARG A 106 -7.69 -3.94 -9.69
C ARG A 106 -6.18 -3.78 -9.54
N ILE A 107 -5.58 -4.47 -8.57
CA ILE A 107 -4.12 -4.44 -8.38
C ILE A 107 -3.41 -4.99 -9.61
N LYS A 108 -3.91 -6.09 -10.17
CA LYS A 108 -3.33 -6.66 -11.39
C LYS A 108 -3.42 -5.69 -12.57
N GLU A 109 -4.57 -5.04 -12.75
CA GLU A 109 -4.75 -4.04 -13.81
C GLU A 109 -3.74 -2.90 -13.66
N LEU A 110 -3.57 -2.42 -12.44
CA LEU A 110 -2.60 -1.35 -12.16
C LEU A 110 -1.17 -1.82 -12.42
N ALA A 111 -0.83 -3.01 -11.94
CA ALA A 111 0.53 -3.53 -12.08
C ALA A 111 0.93 -3.70 -13.54
N GLN A 112 -0.01 -4.07 -14.41
CA GLN A 112 0.24 -4.23 -15.85
C GLN A 112 0.65 -2.93 -16.54
N GLN A 113 0.37 -1.79 -15.94
CA GLN A 113 0.71 -0.50 -16.52
C GLN A 113 2.15 -0.06 -16.23
N PHE A 114 2.87 -0.84 -15.42
CA PHE A 114 4.27 -0.61 -15.13
C PHE A 114 5.13 -1.61 -15.90
N GLU A 115 6.39 -1.26 -16.11
CA GLU A 115 7.35 -2.19 -16.72
C GLU A 115 7.63 -3.37 -15.79
N LYS A 116 7.66 -3.09 -14.49
CA LYS A 116 7.92 -4.12 -13.48
C LYS A 116 7.40 -3.68 -12.12
N VAL A 117 6.71 -4.59 -11.44
CA VAL A 117 6.33 -4.42 -10.03
C VAL A 117 6.80 -5.65 -9.28
N THR A 118 7.56 -5.44 -8.22
CA THR A 118 8.00 -6.53 -7.33
C THR A 118 7.36 -6.32 -5.96
N TYR A 119 7.02 -7.42 -5.30
CA TYR A 119 6.45 -7.40 -3.96
C TYR A 119 7.41 -8.13 -3.03
N THR A 120 7.86 -7.44 -1.99
CA THR A 120 8.86 -7.95 -1.06
C THR A 120 8.35 -7.86 0.37
N HIS A 121 8.54 -8.93 1.12
CA HIS A 121 8.22 -8.95 2.55
C HIS A 121 9.34 -8.25 3.32
N VAL A 122 8.97 -7.36 4.24
CA VAL A 122 9.90 -6.75 5.19
C VAL A 122 9.37 -6.99 6.60
N ARG A 123 10.25 -6.91 7.58
CA ARG A 123 9.84 -7.01 8.98
C ARG A 123 9.05 -5.77 9.38
N ARG A 124 8.13 -5.92 10.32
CA ARG A 124 7.30 -4.82 10.83
C ARG A 124 8.13 -3.62 11.27
N GLU A 125 9.28 -3.87 11.91
CA GLU A 125 10.17 -2.79 12.38
C GLU A 125 10.71 -1.92 11.26
N PHE A 126 10.70 -2.41 10.02
CA PHE A 126 11.12 -1.66 8.84
C PHE A 126 9.95 -1.06 8.07
N ASN A 127 8.72 -1.16 8.62
CA ASN A 127 7.51 -0.63 7.98
C ASN A 127 6.81 0.41 8.85
N GLN A 128 7.55 1.10 9.70
CA GLN A 128 6.98 2.00 10.70
C GLN A 128 6.30 3.23 10.11
N LEU A 129 6.81 3.75 8.99
CA LEU A 129 6.21 4.94 8.38
C LEU A 129 4.80 4.65 7.85
N ALA A 130 4.63 3.54 7.16
CA ALA A 130 3.32 3.13 6.65
C ALA A 130 2.37 2.78 7.81
N ASP A 131 2.87 2.07 8.82
CA ASP A 131 2.10 1.76 10.02
C ASP A 131 1.65 3.04 10.72
N GLY A 132 2.53 4.02 10.82
CA GLY A 132 2.21 5.33 11.43
C GLY A 132 1.10 6.05 10.68
N MET A 133 1.06 5.95 9.35
CA MET A 133 -0.01 6.54 8.55
C MET A 133 -1.36 5.89 8.86
N VAL A 134 -1.39 4.55 8.97
CA VAL A 134 -2.61 3.83 9.33
C VAL A 134 -3.13 4.30 10.69
N ASN A 135 -2.26 4.35 11.69
CA ASN A 135 -2.64 4.77 13.03
C ASN A 135 -3.12 6.22 13.08
N LYS A 136 -2.46 7.10 12.34
CA LYS A 136 -2.84 8.50 12.24
C LYS A 136 -4.26 8.65 11.70
N ILE A 137 -4.58 7.91 10.65
CA ILE A 137 -5.90 7.95 10.01
C ILE A 137 -6.96 7.40 10.95
N LEU A 138 -6.69 6.27 11.60
CA LEU A 138 -7.63 5.67 12.53
C LEU A 138 -7.85 6.53 13.78
N ASN A 139 -6.81 7.14 14.30
CA ASN A 139 -6.91 8.06 15.43
C ASN A 139 -7.75 9.28 15.07
N ALA A 140 -7.55 9.85 13.90
CA ALA A 140 -8.33 10.99 13.43
C ALA A 140 -9.80 10.62 13.28
N HIS A 141 -10.09 9.43 12.78
CA HIS A 141 -11.46 8.96 12.65
C HIS A 141 -12.13 8.79 14.02
N GLU A 142 -11.42 8.21 14.99
CA GLU A 142 -11.94 8.04 16.34
C GLU A 142 -12.27 9.38 16.99
N GLU A 143 -11.43 10.39 16.80
CA GLU A 143 -11.70 11.73 17.32
C GLU A 143 -12.94 12.34 16.68
N GLN A 144 -13.12 12.20 15.37
CA GLN A 144 -14.27 12.73 14.67
C GLN A 144 -15.58 12.08 15.11
N THR A 145 -15.54 10.83 15.52
CA THR A 145 -16.74 10.09 15.94
C THR A 145 -16.98 10.13 17.44
N ARG A 146 -16.06 10.73 18.19
CA ARG A 146 -16.22 10.89 19.63
C ARG A 146 -17.09 12.12 19.89
N VAL A 147 -18.29 11.88 20.40
CA VAL A 147 -19.23 12.94 20.70
C VAL A 147 -19.65 12.86 22.16
#